data_01f877fae12b0aa6e96a7ba271e80e27
#
_entry.id   01f877fae12b0aa6e96a7ba271e80e27
#
_cell.length_a   1.000
_cell.length_b   1.000
_cell.length_c   1.000
_cell.angle_alpha   90.00
_cell.angle_beta   90.00
_cell.angle_gamma   90.00
#
_symmetry.space_group_name_H-M   'P 1'
#
loop_
_entity.id
_entity.type
_entity.pdbx_description
1 polymer ?
#
loop_
_entity_poly.entity_id
_entity_poly.type
_entity_poly.pdbx_seq_one_letter_code
_entity_poly.pdbx_strand_id
1 'polypeptide(L)'
;NQENQDAAAAALARRQSLQALCDALGVTYHTREKNEFAKAGNVNSAIQNTQGDLIVILDADHVPTSDFLSRTVPWMIKKENVFLVQTPHFMANPDPVERNYFSAFPRMPSENDMFYGTIQKGLDYWSSSFFCGSAALMRRAHLDLVGGISGDSITEDAETALDLHKMGYESVYVDRPMVSGLAPETFDAFIQQRMRWAQGMTQILLLKKPYNAEGLKWYQRVGYMSSIMFWLFPFARIVFLLMPLAYLVFGLQVYHASFMEILAFTLPHVIATYMLSTMLFGRTRWPLVSELYEILQCAFTLNALIKVFLKPRAPSFVVTPKGESLDKTFVSPLSNVFYWLIAILTFATLAGVYKYINEPLTRELTIVVMLWNTFNLLLLLSVMSVLLERKQVRNQSRLPATDNVVIKTDDGHAWVGELVDLSVGGARLRLKGNCTEIPSKVVLTSWAEALNSNVNLNIQVLDFDAQSKILRVRFSPQSEEERDHVVAYSLGDSRRWMSFQRRRTRPISYWFGVKHVLKVGIKPTFSHLVFVVKRVLASLKVQRPVKDK
;
A
#
# COMPACT_ATOMS: atom_id res chain seq x y z
N ASN A 1 2.85 -37.96 -0.28
CA ASN A 1 2.82 -36.93 -1.31
C ASN A 1 4.19 -36.27 -1.41
N GLN A 2 4.83 -36.41 -2.56
CA GLN A 2 6.19 -35.92 -2.81
C GLN A 2 6.28 -34.40 -2.66
N GLU A 3 5.28 -33.64 -3.14
CA GLU A 3 5.18 -32.19 -2.95
C GLU A 3 5.24 -31.75 -1.48
N ASN A 4 4.64 -32.49 -0.56
CA ASN A 4 4.70 -32.17 0.87
C ASN A 4 6.08 -32.48 1.47
N GLN A 5 6.79 -33.47 0.95
CA GLN A 5 8.14 -33.81 1.40
C GLN A 5 9.15 -32.77 0.88
N ASP A 6 9.02 -32.35 -0.38
CA ASP A 6 9.87 -31.31 -0.97
C ASP A 6 9.67 -29.95 -0.27
N ALA A 7 8.42 -29.61 0.04
CA ALA A 7 8.09 -28.39 0.81
C ALA A 7 8.66 -28.44 2.24
N ALA A 8 8.59 -29.60 2.91
CA ALA A 8 9.17 -29.77 4.25
C ALA A 8 10.69 -29.70 4.22
N ALA A 9 11.33 -30.31 3.22
CA ALA A 9 12.80 -30.23 3.04
C ALA A 9 13.26 -28.79 2.77
N ALA A 10 12.54 -28.06 1.90
CA ALA A 10 12.83 -26.65 1.63
C ALA A 10 12.67 -25.75 2.87
N ALA A 11 11.63 -26.02 3.68
CA ALA A 11 11.41 -25.30 4.94
C ALA A 11 12.52 -25.56 5.97
N LEU A 12 12.99 -26.82 6.07
CA LEU A 12 14.10 -27.20 6.94
C LEU A 12 15.41 -26.55 6.50
N ALA A 13 15.72 -26.58 5.21
CA ALA A 13 16.91 -25.93 4.64
C ALA A 13 16.90 -24.42 4.89
N ARG A 14 15.75 -23.78 4.72
CA ARG A 14 15.58 -22.34 5.03
C ARG A 14 15.79 -22.05 6.51
N ARG A 15 15.25 -22.89 7.41
CA ARG A 15 15.46 -22.77 8.86
C ARG A 15 16.94 -22.83 9.20
N GLN A 16 17.67 -23.82 8.70
CA GLN A 16 19.10 -23.98 8.93
C GLN A 16 19.92 -22.78 8.41
N SER A 17 19.58 -22.28 7.22
CA SER A 17 20.23 -21.10 6.65
C SER A 17 20.00 -19.85 7.51
N LEU A 18 18.77 -19.63 8.01
CA LEU A 18 18.47 -18.50 8.89
C LEU A 18 19.16 -18.63 10.25
N GLN A 19 19.23 -19.83 10.80
CA GLN A 19 19.93 -20.10 12.06
C GLN A 19 21.43 -19.80 11.92
N ALA A 20 22.07 -20.32 10.88
CA ALA A 20 23.48 -20.03 10.58
C ALA A 20 23.76 -18.52 10.39
N LEU A 21 22.84 -17.81 9.73
CA LEU A 21 22.94 -16.35 9.57
C LEU A 21 22.82 -15.63 10.93
N CYS A 22 21.90 -16.02 11.79
CA CYS A 22 21.76 -15.45 13.13
C CYS A 22 23.02 -15.69 13.98
N ASP A 23 23.56 -16.91 13.94
CA ASP A 23 24.81 -17.26 14.64
C ASP A 23 25.99 -16.40 14.13
N ALA A 24 26.11 -16.22 12.81
CA ALA A 24 27.15 -15.39 12.21
C ALA A 24 27.04 -13.90 12.58
N LEU A 25 25.81 -13.40 12.78
CA LEU A 25 25.54 -12.02 13.19
C LEU A 25 25.51 -11.81 14.71
N GLY A 26 25.66 -12.86 15.51
CA GLY A 26 25.58 -12.80 16.97
C GLY A 26 24.19 -12.42 17.49
N VAL A 27 23.13 -12.74 16.73
CA VAL A 27 21.73 -12.48 17.11
C VAL A 27 20.99 -13.78 17.42
N THR A 28 19.99 -13.71 18.31
CA THR A 28 19.24 -14.90 18.71
C THR A 28 18.23 -15.30 17.64
N TYR A 29 18.32 -16.54 17.16
CA TYR A 29 17.28 -17.17 16.37
C TYR A 29 16.20 -17.73 17.30
N HIS A 30 15.00 -17.10 17.31
CA HIS A 30 13.89 -17.53 18.15
C HIS A 30 12.81 -18.19 17.29
N THR A 31 12.33 -19.36 17.74
CA THR A 31 11.25 -20.11 17.10
C THR A 31 10.40 -20.78 18.17
N ARG A 32 9.20 -21.24 17.80
CA ARG A 32 8.26 -21.93 18.68
C ARG A 32 7.78 -23.23 18.02
N GLU A 33 7.37 -24.18 18.83
CA GLU A 33 6.90 -25.49 18.34
C GLU A 33 5.52 -25.42 17.69
N LYS A 34 4.60 -24.62 18.30
CA LYS A 34 3.22 -24.49 17.82
C LYS A 34 2.97 -23.09 17.28
N ASN A 35 2.29 -23.01 16.14
CA ASN A 35 1.89 -21.74 15.53
C ASN A 35 0.52 -21.27 16.05
N GLU A 36 0.46 -20.90 17.33
CA GLU A 36 -0.73 -20.32 17.96
C GLU A 36 -0.65 -18.79 17.89
N PHE A 37 -1.78 -18.13 17.63
CA PHE A 37 -1.91 -16.66 17.51
C PHE A 37 -0.98 -16.01 16.47
N ALA A 38 -0.59 -16.73 15.43
CA ALA A 38 0.19 -16.22 14.29
C ALA A 38 1.35 -15.28 14.71
N LYS A 39 1.35 -14.01 14.23
CA LYS A 39 2.39 -13.03 14.54
C LYS A 39 2.42 -12.65 16.02
N ALA A 40 1.26 -12.38 16.63
CA ALA A 40 1.17 -12.02 18.05
C ALA A 40 1.83 -13.07 18.96
N GLY A 41 1.50 -14.34 18.76
CA GLY A 41 2.10 -15.42 19.54
C GLY A 41 3.61 -15.57 19.31
N ASN A 42 4.10 -15.31 18.09
CA ASN A 42 5.55 -15.34 17.84
C ASN A 42 6.29 -14.20 18.56
N VAL A 43 5.73 -12.99 18.50
CA VAL A 43 6.28 -11.82 19.18
C VAL A 43 6.24 -12.01 20.70
N ASN A 44 5.11 -12.47 21.25
CA ASN A 44 4.98 -12.72 22.70
C ASN A 44 5.99 -13.75 23.20
N SER A 45 6.19 -14.84 22.45
CA SER A 45 7.20 -15.83 22.77
C SER A 45 8.63 -15.25 22.77
N ALA A 46 8.93 -14.36 21.82
CA ALA A 46 10.22 -13.66 21.79
C ALA A 46 10.37 -12.66 22.95
N ILE A 47 9.31 -11.93 23.30
CA ILE A 47 9.32 -10.98 24.42
C ILE A 47 9.66 -11.69 25.74
N GLN A 48 9.10 -12.89 25.99
CA GLN A 48 9.37 -13.68 27.20
C GLN A 48 10.82 -14.15 27.30
N ASN A 49 11.52 -14.28 26.18
CA ASN A 49 12.91 -14.77 26.11
C ASN A 49 13.94 -13.65 25.89
N THR A 50 13.53 -12.39 25.99
CA THR A 50 14.40 -11.23 25.80
C THR A 50 14.31 -10.31 27.03
N GLN A 51 15.33 -9.47 27.20
CA GLN A 51 15.39 -8.48 28.27
C GLN A 51 15.68 -7.11 27.66
N GLY A 52 14.90 -6.15 27.97
CA GLY A 52 15.06 -4.78 27.46
C GLY A 52 13.83 -3.96 27.80
N ASP A 53 14.01 -2.75 28.31
CA ASP A 53 12.91 -1.87 28.73
C ASP A 53 12.07 -1.39 27.54
N LEU A 54 12.69 -1.32 26.38
CA LEU A 54 12.05 -0.90 25.14
C LEU A 54 12.17 -2.00 24.08
N ILE A 55 11.10 -2.20 23.33
CA ILE A 55 10.96 -3.23 22.31
C ILE A 55 10.71 -2.54 20.97
N VAL A 56 11.51 -2.84 19.95
CA VAL A 56 11.25 -2.48 18.56
C VAL A 56 10.65 -3.68 17.84
N ILE A 57 9.51 -3.49 17.18
CA ILE A 57 8.85 -4.53 16.39
C ILE A 57 8.96 -4.15 14.92
N LEU A 58 9.54 -5.05 14.11
CA LEU A 58 9.70 -4.91 12.67
C LEU A 58 9.17 -6.15 11.96
N ASP A 59 8.50 -5.96 10.82
CA ASP A 59 8.18 -7.06 9.91
C ASP A 59 9.47 -7.58 9.24
N ALA A 60 9.48 -8.82 8.79
CA ALA A 60 10.66 -9.46 8.21
C ALA A 60 11.18 -8.78 6.92
N ASP A 61 10.33 -8.02 6.24
CA ASP A 61 10.67 -7.23 5.05
C ASP A 61 10.95 -5.74 5.38
N HIS A 62 10.99 -5.37 6.67
CA HIS A 62 11.16 -3.98 7.11
C HIS A 62 12.60 -3.67 7.47
N VAL A 63 13.13 -2.60 6.88
CA VAL A 63 14.50 -2.08 7.11
C VAL A 63 14.41 -0.71 7.78
N PRO A 64 14.89 -0.57 9.03
CA PRO A 64 14.91 0.73 9.70
C PRO A 64 16.06 1.61 9.19
N THR A 65 15.87 2.95 9.27
CA THR A 65 16.96 3.90 9.08
C THR A 65 17.83 4.02 10.34
N SER A 66 19.05 4.53 10.16
CA SER A 66 20.00 4.72 11.27
C SER A 66 19.51 5.71 12.32
N ASP A 67 18.63 6.64 11.96
CA ASP A 67 18.07 7.64 12.89
C ASP A 67 16.77 7.20 13.59
N PHE A 68 16.32 5.94 13.43
CA PHE A 68 15.08 5.44 14.03
C PHE A 68 15.09 5.56 15.56
N LEU A 69 16.07 4.98 16.23
CA LEU A 69 16.14 4.99 17.71
C LEU A 69 16.40 6.41 18.26
N SER A 70 17.30 7.18 17.64
CA SER A 70 17.60 8.53 18.11
C SER A 70 16.40 9.48 18.03
N ARG A 71 15.38 9.17 17.22
CA ARG A 71 14.16 9.97 17.08
C ARG A 71 12.96 9.41 17.84
N THR A 72 12.98 8.14 18.22
CA THR A 72 11.84 7.51 18.91
C THR A 72 12.08 7.39 20.42
N VAL A 73 13.29 7.01 20.86
CA VAL A 73 13.64 6.84 22.28
C VAL A 73 13.42 8.11 23.12
N PRO A 74 13.74 9.35 22.66
CA PRO A 74 13.52 10.55 23.45
C PRO A 74 12.07 10.75 23.89
N TRP A 75 11.08 10.29 23.11
CA TRP A 75 9.67 10.36 23.50
C TRP A 75 9.35 9.44 24.69
N MET A 76 9.96 8.26 24.73
CA MET A 76 9.83 7.34 25.86
C MET A 76 10.48 7.89 27.14
N ILE A 77 11.63 8.54 27.01
CA ILE A 77 12.32 9.15 28.17
C ILE A 77 11.55 10.34 28.71
N LYS A 78 10.99 11.18 27.82
CA LYS A 78 10.29 12.40 28.19
C LYS A 78 8.97 12.18 28.92
N LYS A 79 8.28 11.07 28.62
CA LYS A 79 6.95 10.75 29.16
C LYS A 79 6.88 9.27 29.57
N GLU A 80 6.74 9.03 30.86
CA GLU A 80 6.66 7.66 31.39
C GLU A 80 5.39 6.92 30.99
N ASN A 81 4.27 7.63 30.80
CA ASN A 81 2.98 7.05 30.42
C ASN A 81 2.86 6.73 28.92
N VAL A 82 3.88 7.02 28.11
CA VAL A 82 3.91 6.64 26.69
C VAL A 82 4.28 5.17 26.57
N PHE A 83 3.36 4.36 26.00
CA PHE A 83 3.61 2.95 25.73
C PHE A 83 4.12 2.69 24.31
N LEU A 84 3.79 3.57 23.36
CA LEU A 84 4.02 3.40 21.93
C LEU A 84 4.57 4.69 21.29
N VAL A 85 5.62 4.56 20.50
CA VAL A 85 6.01 5.54 19.48
C VAL A 85 5.90 4.86 18.13
N GLN A 86 4.89 5.25 17.34
CA GLN A 86 4.65 4.74 15.99
C GLN A 86 5.23 5.68 14.93
N THR A 87 5.82 5.11 13.88
CA THR A 87 6.28 5.85 12.69
C THR A 87 5.60 5.34 11.43
N PRO A 88 5.53 6.14 10.34
CA PRO A 88 4.98 5.69 9.07
C PRO A 88 5.77 4.52 8.48
N HIS A 89 5.06 3.57 7.87
CA HIS A 89 5.68 2.61 6.96
C HIS A 89 5.91 3.28 5.60
N PHE A 90 7.13 3.20 5.12
CA PHE A 90 7.49 3.64 3.78
C PHE A 90 7.51 2.43 2.84
N MET A 91 6.65 2.40 1.82
CA MET A 91 6.65 1.31 0.85
C MET A 91 7.65 1.62 -0.26
N ALA A 92 8.70 0.78 -0.36
CA ALA A 92 9.78 0.95 -1.34
C ALA A 92 9.34 0.61 -2.76
N ASN A 93 8.30 -0.20 -2.93
CA ASN A 93 7.71 -0.56 -4.22
C ASN A 93 6.28 -0.04 -4.36
N PRO A 94 5.79 0.18 -5.59
CA PRO A 94 4.40 0.54 -5.84
C PRO A 94 3.45 -0.60 -5.52
N ASP A 95 2.27 -0.29 -4.97
CA ASP A 95 1.16 -1.21 -4.94
C ASP A 95 0.62 -1.49 -6.37
N PRO A 96 -0.26 -2.49 -6.57
CA PRO A 96 -0.82 -2.81 -7.89
C PRO A 96 -1.56 -1.66 -8.56
N VAL A 97 -2.22 -0.80 -7.79
CA VAL A 97 -2.92 0.38 -8.32
C VAL A 97 -1.89 1.38 -8.85
N GLU A 98 -0.91 1.75 -8.05
CA GLU A 98 0.16 2.67 -8.43
C GLU A 98 0.97 2.17 -9.62
N ARG A 99 1.22 0.86 -9.69
CA ARG A 99 2.01 0.25 -10.76
C ARG A 99 1.25 0.15 -12.07
N ASN A 100 0.04 -0.41 -12.02
CA ASN A 100 -0.71 -0.76 -13.21
C ASN A 100 -1.53 0.43 -13.75
N TYR A 101 -1.89 1.34 -12.86
CA TYR A 101 -2.63 2.55 -13.18
C TYR A 101 -1.71 3.70 -13.55
N PHE A 102 -0.68 3.62 -14.34
CA PHE A 102 0.17 4.70 -14.89
C PHE A 102 1.65 4.72 -14.63
N SER A 103 2.18 3.77 -13.92
CA SER A 103 3.49 3.98 -13.30
C SER A 103 3.48 5.27 -12.46
N ALA A 104 2.39 5.46 -11.70
CA ALA A 104 2.09 6.69 -10.98
C ALA A 104 2.86 6.80 -9.66
N PHE A 105 3.54 5.74 -9.24
CA PHE A 105 4.26 5.66 -7.97
C PHE A 105 5.08 6.91 -7.59
N PRO A 106 5.84 7.55 -8.50
CA PRO A 106 6.59 8.74 -8.13
C PRO A 106 5.76 10.03 -7.99
N ARG A 107 4.49 10.02 -8.34
CA ARG A 107 3.70 11.25 -8.54
C ARG A 107 2.38 11.28 -7.79
N MET A 108 1.73 10.14 -7.59
CA MET A 108 0.40 10.03 -7.02
C MET A 108 0.48 9.51 -5.58
N PRO A 109 -0.21 10.11 -4.60
CA PRO A 109 -0.32 9.55 -3.27
C PRO A 109 -1.20 8.29 -3.29
N SER A 110 -0.82 7.29 -2.49
CA SER A 110 -1.57 6.07 -2.24
C SER A 110 -2.51 6.21 -1.04
N GLU A 111 -3.32 5.18 -0.78
CA GLU A 111 -4.08 5.11 0.48
C GLU A 111 -3.16 5.12 1.72
N ASN A 112 -1.97 4.51 1.64
CA ASN A 112 -1.00 4.54 2.73
C ASN A 112 -0.50 5.95 3.02
N ASP A 113 -0.30 6.79 1.99
CA ASP A 113 0.07 8.20 2.19
C ASP A 113 -1.05 8.99 2.89
N MET A 114 -2.32 8.69 2.61
CA MET A 114 -3.44 9.29 3.32
C MET A 114 -3.50 8.78 4.78
N PHE A 115 -3.37 7.48 5.00
CA PHE A 115 -3.43 6.87 6.33
C PHE A 115 -2.33 7.41 7.24
N TYR A 116 -1.07 7.31 6.83
CA TYR A 116 0.07 7.77 7.64
C TYR A 116 0.21 9.29 7.63
N GLY A 117 0.02 9.94 6.48
CA GLY A 117 0.25 11.38 6.34
C GLY A 117 -0.85 12.28 6.90
N THR A 118 -2.06 11.76 7.12
CA THR A 118 -3.20 12.56 7.61
C THR A 118 -3.95 11.88 8.75
N ILE A 119 -4.37 10.62 8.60
CA ILE A 119 -5.25 9.95 9.57
C ILE A 119 -4.51 9.69 10.88
N GLN A 120 -3.33 9.08 10.86
CA GLN A 120 -2.54 8.80 12.07
C GLN A 120 -2.15 10.07 12.82
N LYS A 121 -1.86 11.17 12.11
CA LYS A 121 -1.62 12.48 12.75
C LYS A 121 -2.85 13.01 13.47
N GLY A 122 -4.02 12.89 12.85
CA GLY A 122 -5.29 13.27 13.48
C GLY A 122 -5.58 12.43 14.71
N LEU A 123 -5.32 11.14 14.64
CA LEU A 123 -5.47 10.22 15.78
C LEU A 123 -4.48 10.53 16.90
N ASP A 124 -3.25 10.91 16.59
CA ASP A 124 -2.24 11.32 17.57
C ASP A 124 -2.70 12.56 18.36
N TYR A 125 -3.25 13.56 17.68
CA TYR A 125 -3.82 14.75 18.33
C TYR A 125 -4.91 14.39 19.36
N TRP A 126 -5.68 13.32 19.09
CA TRP A 126 -6.75 12.79 19.95
C TRP A 126 -6.26 11.67 20.88
N SER A 127 -4.93 11.45 21.02
CA SER A 127 -4.33 10.36 21.81
C SER A 127 -4.94 8.99 21.51
N SER A 128 -5.17 8.71 20.23
CA SER A 128 -5.76 7.46 19.71
C SER A 128 -4.99 6.89 18.51
N SER A 129 -3.77 7.40 18.23
CA SER A 129 -2.85 6.76 17.29
C SER A 129 -2.50 5.37 17.80
N PHE A 130 -2.64 4.36 16.93
CA PHE A 130 -2.48 2.98 17.35
C PHE A 130 -1.29 2.31 16.67
N PHE A 131 -0.85 1.20 17.23
CA PHE A 131 0.18 0.33 16.69
C PHE A 131 -0.25 -0.23 15.34
N CYS A 132 0.62 -0.16 14.34
CA CYS A 132 0.37 -0.59 12.95
C CYS A 132 1.14 -1.87 12.58
N GLY A 133 1.44 -2.70 13.56
CA GLY A 133 2.08 -4.00 13.40
C GLY A 133 3.60 -3.97 13.26
N SER A 134 4.20 -2.83 12.88
CA SER A 134 5.63 -2.67 12.68
C SER A 134 6.03 -1.20 12.78
N ALA A 135 7.32 -0.87 12.61
CA ALA A 135 7.87 0.48 12.68
C ALA A 135 7.52 1.21 13.99
N ALA A 136 7.53 0.47 15.08
CA ALA A 136 7.09 0.90 16.40
C ALA A 136 8.14 0.62 17.46
N LEU A 137 8.29 1.59 18.38
CA LEU A 137 8.99 1.42 19.63
C LEU A 137 7.96 1.34 20.75
N MET A 138 8.02 0.30 21.58
CA MET A 138 7.07 0.04 22.66
C MET A 138 7.79 -0.12 24.01
N ARG A 139 7.11 0.25 25.08
CA ARG A 139 7.60 0.07 26.45
C ARG A 139 7.19 -1.30 26.97
N ARG A 140 8.17 -2.14 27.34
CA ARG A 140 7.94 -3.51 27.84
C ARG A 140 7.00 -3.53 29.05
N ALA A 141 7.29 -2.72 30.06
CA ALA A 141 6.50 -2.70 31.30
C ALA A 141 5.00 -2.48 31.05
N HIS A 142 4.63 -1.69 30.04
CA HIS A 142 3.23 -1.48 29.70
C HIS A 142 2.64 -2.65 28.91
N LEU A 143 3.40 -3.27 28.00
CA LEU A 143 2.97 -4.48 27.29
C LEU A 143 2.71 -5.64 28.25
N ASP A 144 3.55 -5.81 29.26
CA ASP A 144 3.42 -6.87 30.26
C ASP A 144 2.10 -6.76 31.04
N LEU A 145 1.58 -5.54 31.27
CA LEU A 145 0.30 -5.31 31.95
C LEU A 145 -0.91 -5.87 31.19
N VAL A 146 -0.83 -5.95 29.87
CA VAL A 146 -1.90 -6.50 29.01
C VAL A 146 -1.57 -7.92 28.52
N GLY A 147 -0.50 -8.52 29.02
CA GLY A 147 -0.08 -9.87 28.66
C GLY A 147 0.66 -9.96 27.32
N GLY A 148 1.23 -8.84 26.84
CA GLY A 148 1.95 -8.76 25.57
C GLY A 148 1.08 -8.22 24.41
N ILE A 149 1.33 -8.71 23.20
CA ILE A 149 0.53 -8.37 22.03
C ILE A 149 -0.79 -9.13 22.09
N SER A 150 -1.92 -8.43 21.96
CA SER A 150 -3.27 -8.99 21.96
C SER A 150 -3.50 -9.99 20.82
N GLY A 151 -4.49 -10.86 20.94
CA GLY A 151 -4.71 -11.93 19.96
C GLY A 151 -6.16 -12.32 19.72
N ASP A 152 -7.13 -11.54 20.19
CA ASP A 152 -8.57 -11.80 19.98
C ASP A 152 -9.01 -11.43 18.55
N SER A 153 -8.35 -10.44 17.94
CA SER A 153 -8.58 -10.04 16.55
C SER A 153 -7.36 -10.32 15.66
N ILE A 154 -7.58 -10.38 14.36
CA ILE A 154 -6.48 -10.54 13.38
C ILE A 154 -5.74 -9.23 13.07
N THR A 155 -6.12 -8.13 13.70
CA THR A 155 -5.38 -6.86 13.79
C THR A 155 -4.94 -6.67 15.24
N GLU A 156 -4.07 -7.56 15.67
CA GLU A 156 -3.49 -7.64 17.02
C GLU A 156 -2.84 -6.34 17.46
N ASP A 157 -2.35 -5.59 16.49
CA ASP A 157 -1.67 -4.31 16.64
C ASP A 157 -2.62 -3.21 17.13
N ALA A 158 -3.69 -2.94 16.40
CA ALA A 158 -4.68 -1.94 16.79
C ALA A 158 -5.40 -2.34 18.09
N GLU A 159 -5.61 -3.63 18.32
CA GLU A 159 -6.21 -4.18 19.53
C GLU A 159 -5.32 -3.95 20.76
N THR A 160 -4.02 -4.26 20.66
CA THR A 160 -3.05 -4.01 21.74
C THR A 160 -3.02 -2.54 22.14
N ALA A 161 -3.00 -1.64 21.14
CA ALA A 161 -3.05 -0.21 21.41
C ALA A 161 -4.36 0.21 22.10
N LEU A 162 -5.49 -0.36 21.70
CA LEU A 162 -6.80 -0.10 22.31
C LEU A 162 -6.79 -0.52 23.80
N ASP A 163 -6.27 -1.72 24.12
CA ASP A 163 -6.25 -2.23 25.48
C ASP A 163 -5.35 -1.36 26.38
N LEU A 164 -4.22 -0.87 25.90
CA LEU A 164 -3.35 0.06 26.63
C LEU A 164 -3.94 1.46 26.78
N HIS A 165 -4.62 1.99 25.75
CA HIS A 165 -5.35 3.26 25.86
C HIS A 165 -6.48 3.19 26.90
N LYS A 166 -7.17 2.06 27.03
CA LYS A 166 -8.18 1.84 28.08
C LYS A 166 -7.60 1.93 29.49
N MET A 167 -6.33 1.57 29.66
CA MET A 167 -5.61 1.69 30.93
C MET A 167 -5.09 3.12 31.19
N GLY A 168 -5.31 4.06 30.23
CA GLY A 168 -4.91 5.46 30.37
C GLY A 168 -3.50 5.78 29.86
N TYR A 169 -2.80 4.81 29.28
CA TYR A 169 -1.50 5.05 28.63
C TYR A 169 -1.65 5.82 27.32
N GLU A 170 -0.59 6.48 26.88
CA GLU A 170 -0.57 7.33 25.71
C GLU A 170 0.30 6.74 24.58
N SER A 171 -0.06 7.02 23.36
CA SER A 171 0.76 6.78 22.17
C SER A 171 1.26 8.10 21.56
N VAL A 172 2.35 8.03 20.82
CA VAL A 172 2.93 9.15 20.07
C VAL A 172 3.13 8.72 18.63
N TYR A 173 2.73 9.57 17.69
CA TYR A 173 2.98 9.36 16.27
C TYR A 173 4.06 10.33 15.77
N VAL A 174 5.18 9.81 15.29
CA VAL A 174 6.26 10.60 14.70
C VAL A 174 6.12 10.59 13.18
N ASP A 175 5.65 11.69 12.59
CA ASP A 175 5.44 11.84 11.14
C ASP A 175 6.76 11.92 10.36
N ARG A 176 7.54 10.86 10.46
CA ARG A 176 8.78 10.69 9.71
C ARG A 176 8.92 9.24 9.30
N PRO A 177 8.96 8.92 7.99
CA PRO A 177 9.20 7.57 7.55
C PRO A 177 10.64 7.16 7.89
N MET A 178 10.77 6.18 8.76
CA MET A 178 12.06 5.68 9.24
C MET A 178 12.16 4.15 9.12
N VAL A 179 11.15 3.52 8.56
CA VAL A 179 11.14 2.08 8.27
C VAL A 179 10.60 1.85 6.88
N SER A 180 11.38 1.15 6.04
CA SER A 180 11.00 0.79 4.67
C SER A 180 10.58 -0.67 4.61
N GLY A 181 9.48 -0.94 3.94
CA GLY A 181 8.96 -2.29 3.69
C GLY A 181 8.45 -2.46 2.27
N LEU A 182 7.82 -3.59 1.99
CA LEU A 182 7.25 -3.91 0.69
C LEU A 182 5.72 -3.86 0.71
N ALA A 183 5.13 -3.24 -0.31
CA ALA A 183 3.72 -3.39 -0.64
C ALA A 183 3.51 -4.71 -1.40
N PRO A 184 2.32 -5.33 -1.33
CA PRO A 184 1.99 -6.47 -2.16
C PRO A 184 2.18 -6.17 -3.65
N GLU A 185 2.78 -7.10 -4.40
CA GLU A 185 3.07 -6.91 -5.82
C GLU A 185 1.88 -7.24 -6.70
N THR A 186 1.03 -8.19 -6.29
CA THR A 186 -0.13 -8.61 -7.08
C THR A 186 -1.42 -8.02 -6.53
N PHE A 187 -2.41 -7.84 -7.41
CA PHE A 187 -3.74 -7.38 -7.02
C PHE A 187 -4.42 -8.36 -6.05
N ASP A 188 -4.21 -9.65 -6.24
CA ASP A 188 -4.74 -10.68 -5.35
C ASP A 188 -4.18 -10.55 -3.91
N ALA A 189 -2.86 -10.46 -3.78
CA ALA A 189 -2.20 -10.26 -2.49
C ALA A 189 -2.62 -8.92 -1.83
N PHE A 190 -2.80 -7.85 -2.63
CA PHE A 190 -3.31 -6.58 -2.16
C PHE A 190 -4.73 -6.71 -1.58
N ILE A 191 -5.64 -7.37 -2.29
CA ILE A 191 -7.02 -7.61 -1.82
C ILE A 191 -7.04 -8.47 -0.56
N GLN A 192 -6.22 -9.53 -0.49
CA GLN A 192 -6.09 -10.35 0.72
C GLN A 192 -5.67 -9.53 1.95
N GLN A 193 -4.69 -8.64 1.78
CA GLN A 193 -4.24 -7.74 2.84
C GLN A 193 -5.37 -6.81 3.31
N ARG A 194 -6.11 -6.20 2.36
CA ARG A 194 -7.21 -5.27 2.67
C ARG A 194 -8.38 -5.96 3.33
N MET A 195 -8.76 -7.15 2.85
CA MET A 195 -9.81 -7.96 3.50
C MET A 195 -9.43 -8.30 4.95
N ARG A 196 -8.18 -8.68 5.20
CA ARG A 196 -7.69 -8.97 6.56
C ARG A 196 -7.82 -7.76 7.48
N TRP A 197 -7.41 -6.58 7.03
CA TRP A 197 -7.53 -5.35 7.84
C TRP A 197 -8.99 -4.99 8.13
N ALA A 198 -9.85 -5.08 7.13
CA ALA A 198 -11.29 -4.84 7.31
C ALA A 198 -11.92 -5.82 8.31
N GLN A 199 -11.57 -7.10 8.20
CA GLN A 199 -12.04 -8.13 9.12
C GLN A 199 -11.57 -7.87 10.55
N GLY A 200 -10.29 -7.58 10.76
CA GLY A 200 -9.74 -7.34 12.08
C GLY A 200 -10.32 -6.09 12.75
N MET A 201 -10.42 -4.99 12.03
CA MET A 201 -11.06 -3.77 12.57
C MET A 201 -12.53 -3.99 12.91
N THR A 202 -13.25 -4.82 12.14
CA THR A 202 -14.63 -5.21 12.45
C THR A 202 -14.71 -6.17 13.64
N GLN A 203 -13.72 -7.07 13.82
CA GLN A 203 -13.60 -7.87 15.04
C GLN A 203 -13.43 -6.97 16.27
N ILE A 204 -12.57 -5.95 16.22
CA ILE A 204 -12.41 -4.98 17.31
C ILE A 204 -13.74 -4.31 17.63
N LEU A 205 -14.52 -3.90 16.61
CA LEU A 205 -15.85 -3.32 16.81
C LEU A 205 -16.78 -4.25 17.61
N LEU A 206 -16.83 -5.52 17.23
CA LEU A 206 -17.79 -6.49 17.78
C LEU A 206 -17.33 -7.07 19.13
N LEU A 207 -16.02 -7.34 19.27
CA LEU A 207 -15.47 -8.04 20.44
C LEU A 207 -15.03 -7.07 21.55
N LYS A 208 -14.39 -5.95 21.20
CA LYS A 208 -13.85 -4.98 22.16
C LYS A 208 -14.74 -3.75 22.37
N LYS A 209 -15.69 -3.49 21.46
CA LYS A 209 -16.74 -2.43 21.56
C LYS A 209 -16.19 -1.06 21.95
N PRO A 210 -15.24 -0.46 21.18
CA PRO A 210 -14.55 0.78 21.56
C PRO A 210 -15.48 1.95 21.78
N TYR A 211 -16.69 1.95 21.19
CA TYR A 211 -17.72 2.97 21.41
C TYR A 211 -18.21 3.04 22.85
N ASN A 212 -18.14 1.94 23.61
CA ASN A 212 -18.57 1.83 25.01
C ASN A 212 -17.48 1.25 25.92
N ALA A 213 -16.22 1.23 25.50
CA ALA A 213 -15.14 0.65 26.30
C ALA A 213 -14.82 1.54 27.50
N GLU A 214 -14.83 0.95 28.70
CA GLU A 214 -14.39 1.62 29.92
C GLU A 214 -12.92 2.02 29.82
N GLY A 215 -12.55 3.14 30.46
CA GLY A 215 -11.20 3.70 30.44
C GLY A 215 -10.89 4.58 29.23
N LEU A 216 -11.57 4.41 28.08
CA LEU A 216 -11.37 5.31 26.95
C LEU A 216 -12.07 6.66 27.16
N LYS A 217 -11.35 7.73 26.89
CA LYS A 217 -11.92 9.08 26.80
C LYS A 217 -12.83 9.21 25.56
N TRP A 218 -13.83 10.10 25.61
CA TRP A 218 -14.80 10.22 24.50
C TRP A 218 -14.16 10.47 23.14
N TYR A 219 -13.11 11.30 23.08
CA TYR A 219 -12.41 11.60 21.84
C TYR A 219 -11.59 10.41 21.32
N GLN A 220 -11.05 9.55 22.19
CA GLN A 220 -10.41 8.30 21.81
C GLN A 220 -11.43 7.32 21.21
N ARG A 221 -12.63 7.22 21.81
CA ARG A 221 -13.73 6.43 21.24
C ARG A 221 -14.06 6.89 19.82
N VAL A 222 -14.18 8.21 19.59
CA VAL A 222 -14.42 8.78 18.25
C VAL A 222 -13.27 8.43 17.30
N GLY A 223 -12.00 8.52 17.73
CA GLY A 223 -10.83 8.16 16.93
C GLY A 223 -10.86 6.70 16.47
N TYR A 224 -11.06 5.76 17.40
CA TYR A 224 -11.19 4.34 17.09
C TYR A 224 -12.40 4.05 16.19
N MET A 225 -13.56 4.63 16.52
CA MET A 225 -14.77 4.45 15.70
C MET A 225 -14.59 4.99 14.29
N SER A 226 -13.96 6.14 14.13
CA SER A 226 -13.64 6.70 12.80
C SER A 226 -12.79 5.74 11.97
N SER A 227 -11.73 5.15 12.57
CA SER A 227 -10.86 4.19 11.91
C SER A 227 -11.57 2.90 11.54
N ILE A 228 -12.49 2.42 12.36
CA ILE A 228 -13.29 1.22 12.13
C ILE A 228 -14.37 1.48 11.07
N MET A 229 -15.10 2.60 11.19
CA MET A 229 -16.18 2.97 10.26
C MET A 229 -15.69 3.12 8.82
N PHE A 230 -14.43 3.53 8.63
CA PHE A 230 -13.81 3.55 7.31
C PHE A 230 -13.95 2.20 6.59
N TRP A 231 -13.74 1.08 7.28
CA TRP A 231 -13.80 -0.26 6.67
C TRP A 231 -15.23 -0.72 6.32
N LEU A 232 -16.27 0.02 6.70
CA LEU A 232 -17.64 -0.27 6.30
C LEU A 232 -18.05 0.38 4.96
N PHE A 233 -17.12 1.09 4.30
CA PHE A 233 -17.36 1.71 3.00
C PHE A 233 -17.94 0.75 1.92
N PRO A 234 -17.65 -0.59 1.92
CA PRO A 234 -18.16 -1.48 0.88
C PRO A 234 -19.68 -1.52 0.83
N PHE A 235 -20.37 -1.40 1.98
CA PHE A 235 -21.84 -1.36 2.01
C PHE A 235 -22.37 -0.16 1.23
N ALA A 236 -21.86 1.03 1.53
CA ALA A 236 -22.26 2.25 0.84
C ALA A 236 -21.87 2.23 -0.65
N ARG A 237 -20.65 1.75 -0.95
CA ARG A 237 -20.13 1.72 -2.33
C ARG A 237 -20.92 0.77 -3.23
N ILE A 238 -21.28 -0.43 -2.77
CA ILE A 238 -22.10 -1.38 -3.55
C ILE A 238 -23.52 -0.83 -3.76
N VAL A 239 -24.12 -0.24 -2.72
CA VAL A 239 -25.43 0.41 -2.88
C VAL A 239 -25.33 1.54 -3.92
N PHE A 240 -24.32 2.40 -3.83
CA PHE A 240 -24.13 3.49 -4.79
C PHE A 240 -23.93 3.00 -6.23
N LEU A 241 -23.23 1.89 -6.43
CA LEU A 241 -23.04 1.29 -7.75
C LEU A 241 -24.32 0.67 -8.32
N LEU A 242 -25.11 -0.02 -7.49
CA LEU A 242 -26.26 -0.79 -7.95
C LEU A 242 -27.61 -0.04 -7.88
N MET A 243 -27.69 1.07 -7.14
CA MET A 243 -28.94 1.83 -7.00
C MET A 243 -29.52 2.29 -8.35
N PRO A 244 -28.74 2.76 -9.34
CA PRO A 244 -29.28 3.10 -10.65
C PRO A 244 -30.01 1.94 -11.34
N LEU A 245 -29.56 0.70 -11.12
CA LEU A 245 -30.20 -0.51 -11.66
C LEU A 245 -31.64 -0.66 -11.13
N ALA A 246 -31.86 -0.38 -9.85
CA ALA A 246 -33.19 -0.49 -9.22
C ALA A 246 -34.24 0.38 -9.96
N TYR A 247 -33.86 1.58 -10.36
CA TYR A 247 -34.75 2.46 -11.14
C TYR A 247 -34.78 2.13 -12.63
N LEU A 248 -33.60 2.00 -13.26
CA LEU A 248 -33.53 1.88 -14.72
C LEU A 248 -34.14 0.58 -15.25
N VAL A 249 -34.01 -0.51 -14.48
CA VAL A 249 -34.51 -1.84 -14.87
C VAL A 249 -35.86 -2.17 -14.24
N PHE A 250 -35.99 -1.91 -12.93
CA PHE A 250 -37.18 -2.34 -12.19
C PHE A 250 -38.20 -1.21 -11.94
N GLY A 251 -37.88 0.03 -12.34
CA GLY A 251 -38.77 1.18 -12.14
C GLY A 251 -38.94 1.63 -10.68
N LEU A 252 -38.11 1.09 -9.76
CA LEU A 252 -38.21 1.40 -8.34
C LEU A 252 -37.72 2.82 -8.05
N GLN A 253 -38.62 3.69 -7.62
CA GLN A 253 -38.31 5.05 -7.22
C GLN A 253 -38.03 5.08 -5.72
N VAL A 254 -36.78 5.42 -5.34
CA VAL A 254 -36.36 5.52 -3.93
C VAL A 254 -36.83 6.85 -3.33
N TYR A 255 -36.93 7.87 -4.17
CA TYR A 255 -37.44 9.20 -3.78
C TYR A 255 -38.14 9.86 -4.97
N HIS A 256 -39.04 10.76 -4.68
CA HIS A 256 -39.75 11.57 -5.67
C HIS A 256 -39.15 12.98 -5.64
N ALA A 257 -38.48 13.37 -6.71
CA ALA A 257 -37.95 14.71 -6.86
C ALA A 257 -37.90 15.08 -8.35
N SER A 258 -38.19 16.33 -8.65
CA SER A 258 -37.98 16.90 -9.98
C SER A 258 -36.48 17.05 -10.29
N PHE A 259 -36.14 17.18 -11.57
CA PHE A 259 -34.76 17.45 -12.00
C PHE A 259 -34.17 18.68 -11.31
N MET A 260 -34.96 19.76 -11.18
CA MET A 260 -34.52 21.01 -10.54
C MET A 260 -34.27 20.84 -9.03
N GLU A 261 -35.07 20.05 -8.32
CA GLU A 261 -34.84 19.75 -6.92
C GLU A 261 -33.58 18.92 -6.73
N ILE A 262 -33.34 17.89 -7.56
CA ILE A 262 -32.11 17.11 -7.53
C ILE A 262 -30.90 18.03 -7.77
N LEU A 263 -30.97 18.90 -8.78
CA LEU A 263 -29.89 19.83 -9.08
C LEU A 263 -29.66 20.82 -7.91
N ALA A 264 -30.73 21.39 -7.36
CA ALA A 264 -30.67 22.38 -6.28
C ALA A 264 -30.10 21.82 -4.97
N PHE A 265 -30.39 20.56 -4.63
CA PHE A 265 -29.92 19.96 -3.37
C PHE A 265 -28.67 19.11 -3.53
N THR A 266 -28.58 18.31 -4.60
CA THR A 266 -27.46 17.39 -4.78
C THR A 266 -26.17 18.11 -5.22
N LEU A 267 -26.27 19.05 -6.15
CA LEU A 267 -25.09 19.72 -6.69
C LEU A 267 -24.32 20.55 -5.64
N PRO A 268 -24.98 21.40 -4.81
CA PRO A 268 -24.28 22.11 -3.73
C PRO A 268 -23.66 21.14 -2.71
N HIS A 269 -24.35 20.05 -2.37
CA HIS A 269 -23.84 19.04 -1.46
C HIS A 269 -22.57 18.37 -2.02
N VAL A 270 -22.59 17.95 -3.28
CA VAL A 270 -21.43 17.35 -3.95
C VAL A 270 -20.25 18.33 -4.01
N ILE A 271 -20.53 19.59 -4.39
CA ILE A 271 -19.48 20.63 -4.43
C ILE A 271 -18.89 20.87 -3.05
N ALA A 272 -19.73 21.05 -2.01
CA ALA A 272 -19.30 21.32 -0.64
C ALA A 272 -18.49 20.15 -0.07
N THR A 273 -18.96 18.91 -0.23
CA THR A 273 -18.25 17.69 0.20
C THR A 273 -16.90 17.59 -0.49
N TYR A 274 -16.86 17.92 -1.76
CA TYR A 274 -15.66 17.88 -2.54
C TYR A 274 -14.65 18.96 -2.11
N MET A 275 -15.12 20.21 -1.91
CA MET A 275 -14.28 21.31 -1.41
C MET A 275 -13.71 20.98 -0.01
N LEU A 276 -14.55 20.44 0.87
CA LEU A 276 -14.14 20.01 2.21
C LEU A 276 -13.10 18.87 2.14
N SER A 277 -13.33 17.86 1.31
CA SER A 277 -12.37 16.78 1.09
C SER A 277 -11.03 17.28 0.56
N THR A 278 -11.06 18.21 -0.40
CA THR A 278 -9.84 18.82 -0.95
C THR A 278 -9.11 19.67 0.09
N MET A 279 -9.84 20.42 0.92
CA MET A 279 -9.26 21.23 1.99
C MET A 279 -8.57 20.35 3.04
N LEU A 280 -9.21 19.27 3.46
CA LEU A 280 -8.69 18.38 4.51
C LEU A 280 -7.60 17.43 4.01
N PHE A 281 -7.75 16.87 2.82
CA PHE A 281 -6.93 15.77 2.33
C PHE A 281 -6.21 16.05 1.01
N GLY A 282 -6.31 17.24 0.43
CA GLY A 282 -5.84 17.55 -0.93
C GLY A 282 -4.34 17.36 -1.16
N ARG A 283 -3.54 17.21 -0.10
CA ARG A 283 -2.12 16.85 -0.21
C ARG A 283 -1.91 15.34 -0.32
N THR A 284 -2.76 14.54 0.31
CA THR A 284 -2.61 13.09 0.46
C THR A 284 -3.68 12.30 -0.31
N ARG A 285 -4.63 12.98 -0.94
CA ARG A 285 -5.71 12.38 -1.71
C ARG A 285 -5.93 13.12 -3.02
N TRP A 286 -5.80 12.44 -4.13
CA TRP A 286 -6.20 12.98 -5.43
C TRP A 286 -7.69 12.71 -5.69
N PRO A 287 -8.38 13.62 -6.41
CA PRO A 287 -9.77 13.41 -6.82
C PRO A 287 -9.96 12.09 -7.56
N LEU A 288 -11.03 11.38 -7.24
CA LEU A 288 -11.43 10.09 -7.79
C LEU A 288 -10.47 8.92 -7.52
N VAL A 289 -9.28 9.13 -6.97
CA VAL A 289 -8.33 8.03 -6.70
C VAL A 289 -8.82 7.13 -5.56
N SER A 290 -9.36 7.72 -4.48
CA SER A 290 -9.95 6.90 -3.41
C SER A 290 -11.14 6.10 -3.90
N GLU A 291 -11.97 6.68 -4.77
CA GLU A 291 -13.10 5.99 -5.40
C GLU A 291 -12.64 4.77 -6.21
N LEU A 292 -11.49 4.86 -6.89
CA LEU A 292 -10.91 3.71 -7.59
C LEU A 292 -10.46 2.61 -6.62
N TYR A 293 -9.77 2.97 -5.52
CA TYR A 293 -9.38 2.00 -4.49
C TYR A 293 -10.61 1.35 -3.85
N GLU A 294 -11.65 2.11 -3.53
CA GLU A 294 -12.88 1.59 -2.95
C GLU A 294 -13.61 0.63 -3.91
N ILE A 295 -13.71 0.97 -5.20
CA ILE A 295 -14.34 0.10 -6.21
C ILE A 295 -13.57 -1.21 -6.36
N LEU A 296 -12.24 -1.16 -6.40
CA LEU A 296 -11.39 -2.35 -6.50
C LEU A 296 -11.56 -3.30 -5.32
N GLN A 297 -11.85 -2.77 -4.14
CA GLN A 297 -11.91 -3.52 -2.89
C GLN A 297 -13.34 -3.93 -2.51
N CYS A 298 -14.38 -3.14 -2.88
CA CYS A 298 -15.71 -3.21 -2.26
C CYS A 298 -16.36 -4.60 -2.32
N ALA A 299 -16.33 -5.28 -3.45
CA ALA A 299 -17.00 -6.57 -3.61
C ALA A 299 -16.38 -7.67 -2.74
N PHE A 300 -15.06 -7.69 -2.63
CA PHE A 300 -14.31 -8.68 -1.85
C PHE A 300 -14.39 -8.38 -0.35
N THR A 301 -14.21 -7.11 0.01
CA THR A 301 -14.27 -6.67 1.40
C THR A 301 -15.67 -6.82 1.98
N LEU A 302 -16.74 -6.54 1.19
CA LEU A 302 -18.12 -6.76 1.63
C LEU A 302 -18.35 -8.22 2.05
N ASN A 303 -17.96 -9.18 1.21
CA ASN A 303 -18.08 -10.60 1.54
C ASN A 303 -17.29 -10.98 2.81
N ALA A 304 -16.09 -10.43 2.95
CA ALA A 304 -15.26 -10.63 4.14
C ALA A 304 -15.93 -10.07 5.41
N LEU A 305 -16.52 -8.87 5.34
CA LEU A 305 -17.23 -8.23 6.45
C LEU A 305 -18.49 -9.01 6.85
N ILE A 306 -19.31 -9.46 5.89
CA ILE A 306 -20.51 -10.26 6.18
C ILE A 306 -20.13 -11.52 6.97
N LYS A 307 -19.04 -12.19 6.60
CA LYS A 307 -18.55 -13.37 7.34
C LYS A 307 -18.19 -13.04 8.79
N VAL A 308 -17.55 -11.88 9.04
CA VAL A 308 -17.22 -11.44 10.41
C VAL A 308 -18.47 -11.10 11.20
N PHE A 309 -19.45 -10.38 10.61
CA PHE A 309 -20.70 -10.09 11.29
C PHE A 309 -21.48 -11.35 11.70
N LEU A 310 -21.44 -12.38 10.85
CA LEU A 310 -22.09 -13.66 11.15
C LEU A 310 -21.30 -14.50 12.16
N LYS A 311 -19.98 -14.51 12.09
CA LYS A 311 -19.08 -15.30 12.94
C LYS A 311 -17.82 -14.50 13.29
N PRO A 312 -17.83 -13.64 14.32
CA PRO A 312 -16.74 -12.71 14.61
C PRO A 312 -15.37 -13.38 14.88
N ARG A 313 -15.36 -14.59 15.42
CA ARG A 313 -14.12 -15.33 15.72
C ARG A 313 -13.68 -16.32 14.63
N ALA A 314 -14.39 -16.41 13.51
CA ALA A 314 -14.05 -17.35 12.43
C ALA A 314 -12.86 -16.92 11.56
N PRO A 315 -12.60 -15.62 11.26
CA PRO A 315 -11.45 -15.23 10.47
C PRO A 315 -10.13 -15.63 11.12
N SER A 316 -9.26 -16.26 10.34
CA SER A 316 -7.89 -16.61 10.74
C SER A 316 -6.88 -15.74 10.01
N PHE A 317 -5.72 -15.58 10.61
CA PHE A 317 -4.62 -14.83 10.01
C PHE A 317 -4.03 -15.59 8.81
N VAL A 318 -4.08 -14.98 7.63
CA VAL A 318 -3.42 -15.50 6.43
C VAL A 318 -2.30 -14.54 6.03
N VAL A 319 -1.09 -15.07 5.88
CA VAL A 319 0.09 -14.27 5.49
C VAL A 319 -0.10 -13.77 4.06
N THR A 320 0.10 -12.48 3.85
CA THR A 320 0.09 -11.88 2.51
C THR A 320 1.43 -12.14 1.82
N PRO A 321 1.47 -12.76 0.63
CA PRO A 321 2.70 -12.92 -0.14
C PRO A 321 3.31 -11.56 -0.48
N LYS A 322 4.62 -11.45 -0.33
CA LYS A 322 5.41 -10.26 -0.70
C LYS A 322 6.74 -10.71 -1.31
N GLY A 323 7.40 -9.82 -2.06
CA GLY A 323 8.68 -10.09 -2.71
C GLY A 323 8.54 -10.98 -3.94
N GLU A 324 7.35 -11.11 -4.52
CA GLU A 324 7.13 -11.85 -5.75
C GLU A 324 7.62 -11.06 -6.96
N SER A 325 8.32 -11.74 -7.89
CA SER A 325 8.66 -11.15 -9.18
C SER A 325 7.63 -11.51 -10.24
N LEU A 326 7.12 -10.52 -10.95
CA LEU A 326 6.15 -10.73 -12.02
C LEU A 326 6.86 -10.92 -13.37
N ASP A 327 7.13 -12.16 -13.73
CA ASP A 327 7.85 -12.50 -14.97
C ASP A 327 6.99 -12.40 -16.23
N LYS A 328 5.68 -12.37 -16.08
CA LYS A 328 4.70 -12.36 -17.18
C LYS A 328 3.64 -11.28 -16.97
N THR A 329 3.08 -10.79 -18.08
CA THR A 329 1.86 -10.00 -18.05
C THR A 329 0.66 -10.94 -18.06
N PHE A 330 -0.26 -10.78 -17.09
CA PHE A 330 -1.48 -11.60 -17.00
C PHE A 330 -2.66 -10.77 -16.47
N VAL A 331 -3.87 -11.29 -16.68
CA VAL A 331 -5.08 -10.71 -16.10
C VAL A 331 -5.32 -11.36 -14.74
N SER A 332 -5.53 -10.57 -13.71
CA SER A 332 -5.84 -11.08 -12.37
C SER A 332 -7.06 -12.01 -12.39
N PRO A 333 -7.02 -13.15 -11.69
CA PRO A 333 -8.17 -14.04 -11.54
C PRO A 333 -9.42 -13.35 -10.97
N LEU A 334 -9.21 -12.28 -10.19
CA LEU A 334 -10.29 -11.51 -9.56
C LEU A 334 -11.05 -10.61 -10.55
N SER A 335 -10.63 -10.51 -11.81
CA SER A 335 -11.25 -9.65 -12.84
C SER A 335 -12.70 -10.01 -13.16
N ASN A 336 -13.12 -11.26 -12.96
CA ASN A 336 -14.47 -11.71 -13.30
C ASN A 336 -15.57 -10.92 -12.63
N VAL A 337 -15.37 -10.48 -11.37
CA VAL A 337 -16.35 -9.68 -10.63
C VAL A 337 -16.59 -8.34 -11.36
N PHE A 338 -15.54 -7.72 -11.87
CA PHE A 338 -15.63 -6.43 -12.57
C PHE A 338 -16.26 -6.59 -13.95
N TYR A 339 -16.01 -7.68 -14.66
CA TYR A 339 -16.69 -7.96 -15.93
C TYR A 339 -18.21 -8.07 -15.74
N TRP A 340 -18.66 -8.77 -14.70
CA TRP A 340 -20.07 -8.85 -14.36
C TRP A 340 -20.66 -7.50 -13.98
N LEU A 341 -19.97 -6.71 -13.14
CA LEU A 341 -20.43 -5.38 -12.79
C LEU A 341 -20.55 -4.46 -14.03
N ILE A 342 -19.59 -4.49 -14.94
CA ILE A 342 -19.65 -3.74 -16.20
C ILE A 342 -20.84 -4.21 -17.05
N ALA A 343 -21.05 -5.50 -17.18
CA ALA A 343 -22.19 -6.06 -17.93
C ALA A 343 -23.54 -5.60 -17.35
N ILE A 344 -23.68 -5.66 -16.01
CA ILE A 344 -24.88 -5.23 -15.28
C ILE A 344 -25.15 -3.75 -15.51
N LEU A 345 -24.14 -2.87 -15.33
CA LEU A 345 -24.32 -1.43 -15.52
C LEU A 345 -24.53 -1.05 -16.99
N THR A 346 -23.94 -1.79 -17.94
CA THR A 346 -24.20 -1.61 -19.36
C THR A 346 -25.65 -1.99 -19.70
N PHE A 347 -26.13 -3.12 -19.17
CA PHE A 347 -27.52 -3.53 -19.30
C PHE A 347 -28.47 -2.47 -18.70
N ALA A 348 -28.15 -1.93 -17.51
CA ALA A 348 -28.92 -0.82 -16.91
C ALA A 348 -28.95 0.43 -17.81
N THR A 349 -27.84 0.76 -18.48
CA THR A 349 -27.80 1.88 -19.44
C THR A 349 -28.75 1.62 -20.62
N LEU A 350 -28.73 0.41 -21.20
CA LEU A 350 -29.64 0.05 -22.29
C LEU A 350 -31.11 0.09 -21.85
N ALA A 351 -31.43 -0.44 -20.67
CA ALA A 351 -32.77 -0.34 -20.07
C ALA A 351 -33.19 1.13 -19.87
N GLY A 352 -32.26 1.99 -19.41
CA GLY A 352 -32.50 3.42 -19.28
C GLY A 352 -32.81 4.11 -20.62
N VAL A 353 -32.09 3.76 -21.68
CA VAL A 353 -32.38 4.26 -23.04
C VAL A 353 -33.78 3.82 -23.48
N TYR A 354 -34.13 2.55 -23.29
CA TYR A 354 -35.45 2.04 -23.61
C TYR A 354 -36.56 2.79 -22.82
N LYS A 355 -36.36 2.98 -21.52
CA LYS A 355 -37.27 3.72 -20.63
C LYS A 355 -37.44 5.18 -21.06
N TYR A 356 -36.34 5.86 -21.42
CA TYR A 356 -36.35 7.25 -21.89
C TYR A 356 -37.19 7.42 -23.18
N ILE A 357 -37.14 6.46 -24.10
CA ILE A 357 -37.88 6.50 -25.36
C ILE A 357 -39.36 6.23 -25.09
N ASN A 358 -39.71 5.21 -24.27
CA ASN A 358 -41.06 4.71 -24.15
C ASN A 358 -41.89 5.35 -23.01
N GLU A 359 -41.23 6.03 -22.05
CA GLU A 359 -41.89 6.63 -20.87
C GLU A 359 -41.67 8.16 -20.82
N PRO A 360 -42.43 8.97 -21.58
CA PRO A 360 -42.22 10.43 -21.67
C PRO A 360 -42.31 11.15 -20.30
N LEU A 361 -43.18 10.69 -19.39
CA LEU A 361 -43.43 11.31 -18.09
C LEU A 361 -42.25 11.20 -17.11
N THR A 362 -41.38 10.22 -17.30
CA THR A 362 -40.25 9.95 -16.40
C THR A 362 -38.89 10.32 -16.98
N ARG A 363 -38.86 10.98 -18.16
CA ARG A 363 -37.63 11.30 -18.90
C ARG A 363 -36.60 12.07 -18.09
N GLU A 364 -37.02 13.09 -17.34
CA GLU A 364 -36.11 13.92 -16.56
C GLU A 364 -35.37 13.10 -15.50
N LEU A 365 -36.11 12.30 -14.72
CA LEU A 365 -35.52 11.42 -13.71
C LEU A 365 -34.65 10.35 -14.36
N THR A 366 -35.08 9.79 -15.50
CA THR A 366 -34.32 8.78 -16.23
C THR A 366 -32.96 9.32 -16.68
N ILE A 367 -32.88 10.57 -17.20
CA ILE A 367 -31.60 11.20 -17.55
C ILE A 367 -30.68 11.31 -16.35
N VAL A 368 -31.18 11.77 -15.18
CA VAL A 368 -30.34 11.91 -13.98
C VAL A 368 -29.76 10.57 -13.56
N VAL A 369 -30.61 9.53 -13.51
CA VAL A 369 -30.16 8.20 -13.09
C VAL A 369 -29.23 7.56 -14.14
N MET A 370 -29.44 7.81 -15.43
CA MET A 370 -28.52 7.39 -16.49
C MET A 370 -27.16 8.10 -16.38
N LEU A 371 -27.12 9.39 -16.06
CA LEU A 371 -25.86 10.11 -15.81
C LEU A 371 -25.11 9.51 -14.63
N TRP A 372 -25.80 9.18 -13.54
CA TRP A 372 -25.20 8.48 -12.39
C TRP A 372 -24.67 7.12 -12.79
N ASN A 373 -25.46 6.30 -13.50
CA ASN A 373 -25.02 4.98 -13.97
C ASN A 373 -23.81 5.08 -14.91
N THR A 374 -23.81 6.07 -15.82
CA THR A 374 -22.68 6.33 -16.72
C THR A 374 -21.43 6.71 -15.95
N PHE A 375 -21.54 7.55 -14.93
CA PHE A 375 -20.42 7.88 -14.04
C PHE A 375 -19.85 6.62 -13.36
N ASN A 376 -20.71 5.77 -12.80
CA ASN A 376 -20.30 4.49 -12.19
C ASN A 376 -19.60 3.57 -13.22
N LEU A 377 -20.13 3.48 -14.44
CA LEU A 377 -19.55 2.68 -15.51
C LEU A 377 -18.16 3.22 -15.92
N LEU A 378 -18.00 4.54 -16.02
CA LEU A 378 -16.70 5.16 -16.31
C LEU A 378 -15.65 4.88 -15.22
N LEU A 379 -16.06 4.91 -13.94
CA LEU A 379 -15.19 4.54 -12.84
C LEU A 379 -14.79 3.05 -12.91
N LEU A 380 -15.75 2.14 -13.16
CA LEU A 380 -15.47 0.71 -13.35
C LEU A 380 -14.55 0.43 -14.54
N LEU A 381 -14.75 1.11 -15.66
CA LEU A 381 -13.86 1.00 -16.80
C LEU A 381 -12.46 1.51 -16.46
N SER A 382 -12.35 2.56 -15.65
CA SER A 382 -11.06 3.11 -15.23
C SER A 382 -10.24 2.12 -14.39
N VAL A 383 -10.86 1.30 -13.54
CA VAL A 383 -10.14 0.30 -12.72
C VAL A 383 -9.69 -0.93 -13.49
N MET A 384 -10.22 -1.18 -14.70
CA MET A 384 -9.84 -2.34 -15.52
C MET A 384 -8.34 -2.39 -15.83
N SER A 385 -7.68 -1.24 -15.86
CA SER A 385 -6.23 -1.16 -16.08
C SER A 385 -5.42 -1.77 -14.94
N VAL A 386 -5.93 -1.71 -13.71
CA VAL A 386 -5.27 -2.27 -12.52
C VAL A 386 -5.27 -3.79 -12.56
N LEU A 387 -6.31 -4.39 -13.13
CA LEU A 387 -6.48 -5.84 -13.24
C LEU A 387 -5.56 -6.50 -14.27
N LEU A 388 -4.89 -5.72 -15.11
CA LEU A 388 -3.84 -6.20 -16.02
C LEU A 388 -2.49 -6.08 -15.31
N GLU A 389 -2.08 -7.18 -14.69
CA GLU A 389 -0.79 -7.30 -14.02
C GLU A 389 0.34 -7.28 -15.04
N ARG A 390 1.16 -6.24 -14.97
CA ARG A 390 2.26 -6.06 -15.93
C ARG A 390 3.52 -6.71 -15.43
N LYS A 391 4.28 -7.34 -16.36
CA LYS A 391 5.62 -7.86 -16.08
C LYS A 391 6.47 -6.80 -15.40
N GLN A 392 7.15 -7.17 -14.32
CA GLN A 392 8.17 -6.33 -13.71
C GLN A 392 9.45 -6.36 -14.55
N VAL A 393 9.88 -5.17 -14.97
CA VAL A 393 11.14 -5.02 -15.73
C VAL A 393 12.35 -4.96 -14.80
N ARG A 394 12.12 -4.66 -13.52
CA ARG A 394 13.19 -4.48 -12.51
C ARG A 394 12.86 -5.25 -11.26
N ASN A 395 13.84 -5.97 -10.74
CA ASN A 395 13.69 -6.74 -9.50
C ASN A 395 13.57 -5.82 -8.26
N GLN A 396 14.05 -4.57 -8.35
CA GLN A 396 14.00 -3.60 -7.25
C GLN A 396 13.51 -2.26 -7.73
N SER A 397 12.63 -1.65 -6.95
CA SER A 397 12.16 -0.29 -7.17
C SER A 397 13.28 0.71 -6.92
N ARG A 398 13.30 1.78 -7.72
CA ARG A 398 14.26 2.87 -7.59
C ARG A 398 13.57 4.11 -7.04
N LEU A 399 14.17 4.69 -6.03
CA LEU A 399 13.71 5.95 -5.44
C LEU A 399 14.50 7.12 -6.04
N PRO A 400 13.84 8.22 -6.39
CA PRO A 400 14.54 9.43 -6.78
C PRO A 400 15.46 9.92 -5.66
N ALA A 401 16.70 10.22 -6.02
CA ALA A 401 17.72 10.75 -5.14
C ALA A 401 18.43 11.93 -5.81
N THR A 402 19.03 12.81 -5.03
CA THR A 402 19.68 14.05 -5.53
C THR A 402 21.05 14.28 -4.87
N ASP A 403 21.65 13.22 -4.36
CA ASP A 403 22.96 13.32 -3.71
C ASP A 403 24.08 13.55 -4.73
N ASN A 404 25.07 14.35 -4.36
CA ASN A 404 26.27 14.51 -5.15
C ASN A 404 27.16 13.27 -5.01
N VAL A 405 27.73 12.84 -6.12
CA VAL A 405 28.61 11.67 -6.20
C VAL A 405 29.87 12.02 -6.98
N VAL A 406 30.94 11.32 -6.67
CA VAL A 406 32.18 11.34 -7.45
C VAL A 406 32.42 9.92 -7.95
N ILE A 407 32.66 9.77 -9.24
CA ILE A 407 33.04 8.51 -9.86
C ILE A 407 34.54 8.55 -10.11
N LYS A 408 35.26 7.56 -9.65
CA LYS A 408 36.71 7.46 -9.78
C LYS A 408 37.12 6.18 -10.50
N THR A 409 38.13 6.28 -11.31
CA THR A 409 38.81 5.14 -11.93
C THR A 409 40.10 4.84 -11.19
N ASP A 410 40.63 3.65 -11.39
CA ASP A 410 41.89 3.21 -10.77
C ASP A 410 43.11 4.05 -11.26
N ASP A 411 43.02 4.62 -12.46
CA ASP A 411 44.04 5.51 -13.05
C ASP A 411 43.95 6.97 -12.60
N GLY A 412 43.04 7.27 -11.67
CA GLY A 412 42.90 8.59 -11.03
C GLY A 412 41.99 9.58 -11.73
N HIS A 413 41.35 9.20 -12.85
CA HIS A 413 40.31 10.06 -13.45
C HIS A 413 39.09 10.12 -12.57
N ALA A 414 38.48 11.33 -12.46
CA ALA A 414 37.29 11.55 -11.62
C ALA A 414 36.23 12.39 -12.33
N TRP A 415 34.98 12.00 -12.21
CA TRP A 415 33.81 12.76 -12.69
C TRP A 415 32.87 13.07 -11.54
N VAL A 416 32.41 14.29 -11.47
CA VAL A 416 31.38 14.70 -10.52
C VAL A 416 30.02 14.48 -11.16
N GLY A 417 29.10 13.95 -10.39
CA GLY A 417 27.71 13.71 -10.81
C GLY A 417 26.72 13.91 -9.70
N GLU A 418 25.46 13.69 -10.05
CA GLU A 418 24.31 13.76 -9.13
C GLU A 418 23.45 12.51 -9.34
N LEU A 419 22.96 11.93 -8.24
CA LEU A 419 21.98 10.86 -8.31
C LEU A 419 20.68 11.34 -8.95
N VAL A 420 20.13 10.53 -9.82
CA VAL A 420 18.78 10.70 -10.37
C VAL A 420 17.82 9.73 -9.70
N ASP A 421 18.24 8.48 -9.54
CA ASP A 421 17.55 7.46 -8.77
C ASP A 421 18.53 6.42 -8.19
N LEU A 422 18.08 5.75 -7.12
CA LEU A 422 18.88 4.81 -6.33
C LEU A 422 18.03 3.61 -5.90
N SER A 423 18.63 2.43 -5.89
CA SER A 423 18.13 1.20 -5.28
C SER A 423 19.29 0.41 -4.71
N VAL A 424 19.04 -0.64 -3.91
CA VAL A 424 20.10 -1.53 -3.41
C VAL A 424 20.88 -2.23 -4.55
N GLY A 425 20.25 -2.42 -5.73
CA GLY A 425 20.90 -3.07 -6.88
C GLY A 425 21.72 -2.12 -7.77
N GLY A 426 21.57 -0.80 -7.63
CA GLY A 426 22.27 0.16 -8.50
C GLY A 426 21.62 1.53 -8.56
N ALA A 427 22.19 2.39 -9.37
CA ALA A 427 21.81 3.79 -9.48
C ALA A 427 21.74 4.29 -10.93
N ARG A 428 21.11 5.42 -11.09
CA ARG A 428 21.18 6.26 -12.28
C ARG A 428 21.73 7.62 -11.87
N LEU A 429 22.76 8.06 -12.57
CA LEU A 429 23.53 9.26 -12.27
C LEU A 429 23.45 10.21 -13.45
N ARG A 430 23.50 11.51 -13.18
CA ARG A 430 23.72 12.54 -14.19
C ARG A 430 25.10 13.13 -13.97
N LEU A 431 26.00 12.97 -14.95
CA LEU A 431 27.35 13.51 -14.87
C LEU A 431 27.37 15.00 -15.18
N LYS A 432 28.28 15.72 -14.52
CA LYS A 432 28.58 17.14 -14.77
C LYS A 432 29.88 17.22 -15.57
N GLY A 433 29.95 18.11 -16.54
CA GLY A 433 31.12 18.27 -17.41
C GLY A 433 31.03 17.46 -18.72
N ASN A 434 32.12 17.46 -19.46
CA ASN A 434 32.25 16.70 -20.71
C ASN A 434 32.86 15.34 -20.40
N CYS A 435 32.14 14.30 -20.71
CA CYS A 435 32.58 12.92 -20.60
C CYS A 435 32.18 12.21 -21.89
N THR A 436 33.12 11.60 -22.54
CA THR A 436 32.91 10.86 -23.79
C THR A 436 32.90 9.35 -23.58
N GLU A 437 33.67 8.88 -22.59
CA GLU A 437 33.84 7.45 -22.34
C GLU A 437 34.06 7.20 -20.84
N ILE A 438 33.49 6.13 -20.32
CA ILE A 438 33.65 5.72 -18.92
C ILE A 438 33.98 4.23 -18.88
N PRO A 439 35.06 3.82 -18.16
CA PRO A 439 35.40 2.41 -17.99
C PRO A 439 34.27 1.59 -17.40
N SER A 440 34.25 0.29 -17.72
CA SER A 440 33.19 -0.63 -17.27
C SER A 440 33.14 -0.85 -15.75
N LYS A 441 34.27 -0.68 -15.06
CA LYS A 441 34.44 -0.80 -13.61
C LYS A 441 35.00 0.50 -13.05
N VAL A 442 34.33 1.06 -12.10
CA VAL A 442 34.71 2.33 -11.45
C VAL A 442 34.20 2.33 -10.00
N VAL A 443 34.71 3.23 -9.17
CA VAL A 443 34.31 3.40 -7.78
C VAL A 443 33.43 4.66 -7.67
N LEU A 444 32.25 4.50 -7.07
CA LEU A 444 31.37 5.59 -6.70
C LEU A 444 31.68 6.02 -5.26
N THR A 445 32.09 7.26 -5.07
CA THR A 445 32.28 7.87 -3.74
C THR A 445 31.15 8.84 -3.46
N SER A 446 30.51 8.70 -2.31
CA SER A 446 29.44 9.59 -1.85
C SER A 446 29.36 9.63 -0.33
N TRP A 447 28.76 10.67 0.21
CA TRP A 447 28.48 10.77 1.63
C TRP A 447 27.31 9.85 2.00
N ALA A 448 27.50 8.96 2.95
CA ALA A 448 26.48 8.10 3.53
C ALA A 448 26.07 8.63 4.92
N GLU A 449 24.93 9.28 5.00
CA GLU A 449 24.42 9.84 6.27
C GLU A 449 24.26 8.76 7.35
N ALA A 450 23.82 7.57 6.96
CA ALA A 450 23.64 6.44 7.86
C ALA A 450 24.94 6.02 8.56
N LEU A 451 26.08 6.24 7.92
CA LEU A 451 27.41 5.88 8.42
C LEU A 451 28.20 7.09 8.90
N ASN A 452 27.66 8.30 8.70
CA ASN A 452 28.33 9.56 8.97
C ASN A 452 29.74 9.64 8.36
N SER A 453 29.90 9.08 7.16
CA SER A 453 31.19 8.98 6.45
C SER A 453 31.00 8.92 4.94
N ASN A 454 32.09 9.13 4.21
CA ASN A 454 32.12 8.80 2.79
C ASN A 454 32.20 7.29 2.59
N VAL A 455 31.41 6.77 1.67
CA VAL A 455 31.48 5.38 1.21
C VAL A 455 32.07 5.31 -0.17
N ASN A 456 32.88 4.27 -0.40
CA ASN A 456 33.40 3.91 -1.70
C ASN A 456 32.71 2.61 -2.13
N LEU A 457 31.93 2.67 -3.20
CA LEU A 457 31.14 1.54 -3.68
C LEU A 457 31.62 1.12 -5.05
N ASN A 458 32.00 -0.14 -5.20
CA ASN A 458 32.34 -0.71 -6.50
C ASN A 458 31.11 -0.78 -7.38
N ILE A 459 31.19 -0.21 -8.57
CA ILE A 459 30.10 -0.16 -9.52
C ILE A 459 30.52 -0.67 -10.90
N GLN A 460 29.60 -1.40 -11.53
CA GLN A 460 29.67 -1.79 -12.92
C GLN A 460 28.85 -0.83 -13.77
N VAL A 461 29.46 -0.24 -14.77
CA VAL A 461 28.78 0.58 -15.76
C VAL A 461 27.96 -0.31 -16.68
N LEU A 462 26.65 -0.07 -16.76
CA LEU A 462 25.75 -0.82 -17.64
C LEU A 462 25.54 -0.09 -18.97
N ASP A 463 25.45 1.24 -18.92
CA ASP A 463 25.16 2.07 -20.08
C ASP A 463 25.48 3.54 -19.76
N PHE A 464 25.97 4.27 -20.78
CA PHE A 464 26.22 5.71 -20.69
C PHE A 464 25.66 6.42 -21.92
N ASP A 465 24.70 7.29 -21.73
CA ASP A 465 24.16 8.17 -22.76
C ASP A 465 24.87 9.52 -22.70
N ALA A 466 25.76 9.76 -23.64
CA ALA A 466 26.56 10.99 -23.72
C ALA A 466 25.72 12.24 -23.99
N GLN A 467 24.57 12.12 -24.70
CA GLN A 467 23.69 13.27 -24.99
C GLN A 467 22.97 13.76 -23.73
N SER A 468 22.35 12.84 -22.98
CA SER A 468 21.65 13.16 -21.73
C SER A 468 22.58 13.22 -20.53
N LYS A 469 23.84 12.81 -20.69
CA LYS A 469 24.85 12.63 -19.63
C LYS A 469 24.38 11.70 -18.51
N ILE A 470 23.55 10.71 -18.87
CA ILE A 470 23.00 9.74 -17.94
C ILE A 470 23.82 8.47 -17.93
N LEU A 471 24.37 8.15 -16.76
CA LEU A 471 25.09 6.90 -16.49
C LEU A 471 24.18 5.95 -15.69
N ARG A 472 24.10 4.69 -16.14
CA ARG A 472 23.40 3.62 -15.44
C ARG A 472 24.41 2.65 -14.87
N VAL A 473 24.33 2.40 -13.57
CA VAL A 473 25.28 1.56 -12.86
C VAL A 473 24.58 0.48 -12.05
N ARG A 474 25.29 -0.64 -11.86
CA ARG A 474 24.96 -1.70 -10.91
C ARG A 474 26.01 -1.69 -9.80
N PHE A 475 25.59 -1.82 -8.56
CA PHE A 475 26.51 -2.07 -7.45
C PHE A 475 27.09 -3.47 -7.57
N SER A 476 28.40 -3.60 -7.33
CA SER A 476 29.16 -4.83 -7.44
C SER A 476 30.04 -5.00 -6.20
N PRO A 477 29.43 -5.16 -5.00
CA PRO A 477 30.18 -5.27 -3.76
C PRO A 477 31.07 -6.51 -3.77
N GLN A 478 32.32 -6.36 -3.31
CA GLN A 478 33.33 -7.39 -3.30
C GLN A 478 33.47 -8.07 -1.92
N SER A 479 32.86 -7.48 -0.88
CA SER A 479 32.86 -7.99 0.49
C SER A 479 31.49 -7.85 1.15
N GLU A 480 31.28 -8.52 2.27
CA GLU A 480 30.08 -8.34 3.12
C GLU A 480 29.99 -6.90 3.65
N GLU A 481 31.12 -6.33 4.09
CA GLU A 481 31.18 -4.94 4.55
C GLU A 481 30.72 -3.95 3.46
N GLU A 482 31.15 -4.17 2.23
CA GLU A 482 30.71 -3.31 1.12
C GLU A 482 29.22 -3.51 0.80
N ARG A 483 28.65 -4.70 0.99
CA ARG A 483 27.22 -4.94 0.90
C ARG A 483 26.45 -4.14 1.96
N ASP A 484 26.94 -4.15 3.19
CA ASP A 484 26.36 -3.36 4.28
C ASP A 484 26.42 -1.86 3.98
N HIS A 485 27.51 -1.38 3.42
CA HIS A 485 27.66 0.00 2.94
C HIS A 485 26.64 0.33 1.84
N VAL A 486 26.40 -0.56 0.87
CA VAL A 486 25.38 -0.38 -0.17
C VAL A 486 23.98 -0.28 0.45
N VAL A 487 23.65 -1.16 1.40
CA VAL A 487 22.35 -1.15 2.09
C VAL A 487 22.19 0.14 2.91
N ALA A 488 23.19 0.48 3.73
CA ALA A 488 23.19 1.70 4.55
C ALA A 488 23.06 2.97 3.68
N TYR A 489 23.81 3.03 2.57
CA TYR A 489 23.72 4.13 1.63
C TYR A 489 22.36 4.24 0.95
N SER A 490 21.77 3.10 0.56
CA SER A 490 20.52 3.08 -0.20
C SER A 490 19.29 3.28 0.68
N LEU A 491 19.24 2.67 1.87
CA LEU A 491 18.05 2.60 2.73
C LEU A 491 18.21 3.28 4.09
N GLY A 492 19.43 3.63 4.49
CA GLY A 492 19.70 4.15 5.85
C GLY A 492 19.34 5.61 6.09
N ASP A 493 18.97 6.39 5.06
CA ASP A 493 18.70 7.84 5.18
C ASP A 493 17.21 8.18 5.03
N SER A 494 16.55 8.45 6.14
CA SER A 494 15.14 8.85 6.19
C SER A 494 14.81 10.15 5.45
N ARG A 495 15.79 11.05 5.21
CA ARG A 495 15.58 12.32 4.50
C ARG A 495 15.21 12.08 3.04
N ARG A 496 15.78 11.04 2.39
CA ARG A 496 15.42 10.66 1.02
C ARG A 496 13.97 10.25 0.92
N TRP A 497 13.47 9.48 1.89
CA TRP A 497 12.08 9.05 1.95
C TRP A 497 11.11 10.20 2.20
N MET A 498 11.47 11.10 3.12
CA MET A 498 10.71 12.35 3.32
C MET A 498 10.64 13.19 2.05
N SER A 499 11.75 13.33 1.34
CA SER A 499 11.82 14.11 0.10
C SER A 499 10.97 13.48 -1.00
N PHE A 500 10.92 12.15 -1.06
CA PHE A 500 10.07 11.41 -1.98
C PHE A 500 8.58 11.59 -1.65
N GLN A 501 8.19 11.40 -0.39
CA GLN A 501 6.80 11.61 0.04
C GLN A 501 6.32 13.05 -0.19
N ARG A 502 7.14 14.05 0.13
CA ARG A 502 6.81 15.46 -0.12
C ARG A 502 6.57 15.77 -1.61
N ARG A 503 7.24 15.07 -2.51
CA ARG A 503 6.99 15.20 -3.96
C ARG A 503 5.66 14.59 -4.37
N ARG A 504 5.28 13.46 -3.80
CA ARG A 504 4.00 12.77 -4.05
C ARG A 504 2.81 13.51 -3.48
N THR A 505 2.96 14.09 -2.29
CA THR A 505 1.88 14.76 -1.55
C THR A 505 1.71 16.23 -1.93
N ARG A 506 1.95 16.59 -3.19
CA ARG A 506 1.69 17.94 -3.70
C ARG A 506 0.20 18.08 -4.05
N PRO A 507 -0.43 19.20 -3.64
CA PRO A 507 -1.80 19.46 -4.03
C PRO A 507 -1.89 19.64 -5.55
N ILE A 508 -2.93 19.08 -6.14
CA ILE A 508 -3.25 19.27 -7.55
C ILE A 508 -4.61 19.92 -7.70
N SER A 509 -4.84 20.61 -8.84
CA SER A 509 -6.17 21.13 -9.10
C SER A 509 -7.15 19.98 -9.37
N TYR A 510 -8.40 20.17 -8.96
CA TYR A 510 -9.48 19.21 -9.19
C TYR A 510 -9.59 18.75 -10.64
N TRP A 511 -9.70 19.71 -11.53
CA TRP A 511 -9.84 19.44 -12.95
C TRP A 511 -8.66 18.67 -13.53
N PHE A 512 -7.46 18.92 -13.03
CA PHE A 512 -6.31 18.12 -13.40
C PHE A 512 -6.46 16.68 -12.93
N GLY A 513 -6.90 16.44 -11.68
CA GLY A 513 -7.11 15.11 -11.13
C GLY A 513 -8.18 14.34 -11.90
N VAL A 514 -9.36 14.93 -12.12
CA VAL A 514 -10.45 14.31 -12.88
C VAL A 514 -10.02 14.03 -14.32
N LYS A 515 -9.45 15.01 -15.03
CA LYS A 515 -8.96 14.83 -16.40
C LYS A 515 -7.88 13.74 -16.47
N HIS A 516 -7.02 13.68 -15.47
CA HIS A 516 -5.97 12.68 -15.38
C HIS A 516 -6.57 11.28 -15.21
N VAL A 517 -7.48 11.07 -14.25
CA VAL A 517 -8.16 9.80 -14.03
C VAL A 517 -8.92 9.33 -15.27
N LEU A 518 -9.69 10.20 -15.91
CA LEU A 518 -10.45 9.86 -17.12
C LEU A 518 -9.54 9.53 -18.31
N LYS A 519 -8.55 10.39 -18.59
CA LYS A 519 -7.62 10.19 -19.73
C LYS A 519 -6.87 8.88 -19.63
N VAL A 520 -6.57 8.49 -18.42
CA VAL A 520 -5.74 7.34 -18.15
C VAL A 520 -6.57 6.09 -17.91
N GLY A 521 -7.78 6.20 -17.40
CA GLY A 521 -8.71 5.07 -17.37
C GLY A 521 -8.97 4.52 -18.77
N ILE A 522 -9.17 5.37 -19.76
CA ILE A 522 -9.54 4.97 -21.13
C ILE A 522 -8.42 4.17 -21.84
N LYS A 523 -7.22 4.69 -21.91
CA LYS A 523 -6.12 4.06 -22.66
C LYS A 523 -5.71 2.68 -22.13
N PRO A 524 -5.49 2.48 -20.84
CA PRO A 524 -5.19 1.17 -20.29
C PRO A 524 -6.35 0.18 -20.33
N THR A 525 -7.61 0.65 -20.21
CA THR A 525 -8.79 -0.22 -20.42
C THR A 525 -8.79 -0.80 -21.83
N PHE A 526 -8.49 0.01 -22.83
CA PHE A 526 -8.33 -0.48 -24.21
C PHE A 526 -7.20 -1.51 -24.30
N SER A 527 -6.06 -1.26 -23.65
CA SER A 527 -4.95 -2.24 -23.60
C SER A 527 -5.36 -3.55 -22.92
N HIS A 528 -6.15 -3.49 -21.85
CA HIS A 528 -6.72 -4.66 -21.19
C HIS A 528 -7.63 -5.46 -22.14
N LEU A 529 -8.57 -4.81 -22.81
CA LEU A 529 -9.46 -5.45 -23.78
C LEU A 529 -8.69 -6.12 -24.91
N VAL A 530 -7.72 -5.41 -25.50
CA VAL A 530 -6.86 -5.97 -26.57
C VAL A 530 -6.10 -7.20 -26.09
N PHE A 531 -5.57 -7.18 -24.84
CA PHE A 531 -4.88 -8.33 -24.26
C PHE A 531 -5.81 -9.53 -24.09
N VAL A 532 -7.01 -9.34 -23.55
CA VAL A 532 -8.02 -10.38 -23.38
C VAL A 532 -8.43 -10.98 -24.72
N VAL A 533 -8.75 -10.13 -25.71
CA VAL A 533 -9.13 -10.59 -27.06
C VAL A 533 -8.01 -11.41 -27.72
N LYS A 534 -6.76 -10.94 -27.67
CA LYS A 534 -5.60 -11.68 -28.18
C LYS A 534 -5.45 -13.04 -27.53
N ARG A 535 -5.66 -13.14 -26.21
CA ARG A 535 -5.57 -14.41 -25.47
C ARG A 535 -6.67 -15.39 -25.87
N VAL A 536 -7.91 -14.91 -26.01
CA VAL A 536 -9.04 -15.72 -26.47
C VAL A 536 -8.80 -16.21 -27.91
N LEU A 537 -8.35 -15.35 -28.81
CA LEU A 537 -8.03 -15.75 -30.18
C LEU A 537 -6.88 -16.75 -30.26
N ALA A 538 -5.89 -16.63 -29.39
CA ALA A 538 -4.78 -17.60 -29.29
C ALA A 538 -5.28 -18.97 -28.80
N SER A 539 -6.15 -19.02 -27.80
CA SER A 539 -6.72 -20.30 -27.31
C SER A 539 -7.60 -21.00 -28.36
N LEU A 540 -8.37 -20.22 -29.15
CA LEU A 540 -9.18 -20.75 -30.25
C LEU A 540 -8.33 -21.30 -31.42
N LYS A 541 -7.15 -20.74 -31.64
CA LYS A 541 -6.21 -21.27 -32.67
C LYS A 541 -5.58 -22.59 -32.26
N VAL A 542 -5.29 -22.79 -30.98
CA VAL A 542 -4.71 -24.04 -30.44
C VAL A 542 -5.72 -25.20 -30.50
N GLN A 543 -7.02 -24.91 -30.45
CA GLN A 543 -8.08 -25.93 -30.51
C GLN A 543 -8.46 -26.40 -31.93
N ARG A 544 -7.86 -25.84 -32.99
CA ARG A 544 -8.08 -26.35 -34.33
C ARG A 544 -7.28 -27.66 -34.49
N PRO A 545 -7.93 -28.83 -34.66
CA PRO A 545 -7.23 -30.06 -34.92
C PRO A 545 -6.38 -29.91 -36.19
N VAL A 546 -5.15 -30.33 -36.13
CA VAL A 546 -4.33 -30.54 -37.34
C VAL A 546 -5.12 -31.50 -38.22
N LYS A 547 -5.67 -31.05 -39.33
CA LYS A 547 -6.20 -31.93 -40.37
C LYS A 547 -4.98 -32.64 -40.93
N ASP A 548 -4.85 -33.90 -40.55
CA ASP A 548 -3.92 -34.84 -41.20
C ASP A 548 -4.18 -34.79 -42.70
N LYS A 549 -3.15 -34.45 -43.45
CA LYS A 549 -3.07 -34.64 -44.88
C LYS A 549 -2.40 -35.96 -45.16
#